data_5c5d1128f3b9f2e9096c3e810d3b1a7f
#
_entry.id   5c5d1128f3b9f2e9096c3e810d3b1a7f
#
_cell.length_a   1.000
_cell.length_b   1.000
_cell.length_c   1.000
_cell.angle_alpha   90.00
_cell.angle_beta   90.00
_cell.angle_gamma   90.00
#
_symmetry.space_group_name_H-M   'P 1'
#
loop_
_entity.id
_entity.type
_entity.pdbx_description
1 polymer ?
#
loop_
_entity_poly.entity_id
_entity_poly.type
_entity_poly.pdbx_seq_one_letter_code
_entity_poly.pdbx_strand_id
1 'polypeptide(L)'
;MSTPLLQLNHYFGIRQQPLRRVLIYAPTLIWVQQGRKQLWWREQRLSFDKESWLLIPAGHRLTFVNQPEQGTFRSQALTLLAPPPAEWLTESALDLLKPPAIRVNPALAFCFDLVTTMADRQLCEAAQTRLLQGFYGELREAGGLGLLFPATTMTLGERLARYLSVEPGLDHRLETVATHFAMSRASLVRKLAAEGRSFRQVLTQVRLGHALTLLQQGFNPLQTALACGYDSPGRFAARFKEEFGLTPYQYLRTCHGSPAARQVEGR
;
A
#
# COMPACT_ATOMS: atom_id res chain seq x y z
N MET A 1 11.26 12.06 -16.03
CA MET A 1 11.52 11.54 -14.68
C MET A 1 11.34 10.04 -14.73
N SER A 2 12.33 9.27 -14.26
CA SER A 2 12.23 7.80 -14.21
C SER A 2 11.14 7.40 -13.22
N THR A 3 10.33 6.40 -13.56
CA THR A 3 9.29 5.88 -12.65
C THR A 3 9.98 5.12 -11.51
N PRO A 4 9.65 5.39 -10.25
CA PRO A 4 10.28 4.68 -9.13
C PRO A 4 9.99 3.18 -9.22
N LEU A 5 10.99 2.34 -8.90
CA LEU A 5 10.87 0.88 -8.93
C LEU A 5 10.08 0.33 -7.73
N LEU A 6 10.11 1.07 -6.62
CA LEU A 6 9.44 0.73 -5.38
C LEU A 6 9.08 1.99 -4.59
N GLN A 7 8.22 1.81 -3.59
CA GLN A 7 7.85 2.86 -2.63
C GLN A 7 7.83 2.27 -1.22
N LEU A 8 8.54 2.91 -0.29
CA LEU A 8 8.54 2.55 1.12
C LEU A 8 7.68 3.54 1.91
N ASN A 9 6.76 3.01 2.70
CA ASN A 9 5.95 3.77 3.63
C ASN A 9 6.13 3.24 5.05
N HIS A 10 6.25 4.17 6.02
CA HIS A 10 6.34 3.87 7.43
C HIS A 10 5.02 4.13 8.12
N TYR A 11 4.57 3.20 8.94
CA TYR A 11 3.35 3.32 9.73
C TYR A 11 3.68 3.19 11.21
N PHE A 12 3.18 4.15 11.96
CA PHE A 12 3.40 4.26 13.38
C PHE A 12 2.06 4.37 14.12
N GLY A 13 1.98 3.82 15.33
CA GLY A 13 0.80 3.94 16.17
C GLY A 13 1.14 3.82 17.64
N ILE A 14 0.54 4.69 18.46
CA ILE A 14 0.61 4.65 19.92
C ILE A 14 -0.71 4.14 20.54
N ARG A 15 -1.73 3.97 19.70
CA ARG A 15 -3.03 3.39 20.04
C ARG A 15 -3.44 2.40 18.97
N GLN A 16 -4.37 1.54 19.30
CA GLN A 16 -4.95 0.60 18.37
C GLN A 16 -5.55 1.30 17.13
N GLN A 17 -5.23 0.78 15.93
CA GLN A 17 -5.66 1.34 14.64
C GLN A 17 -6.49 0.29 13.89
N PRO A 18 -7.81 0.23 14.11
CA PRO A 18 -8.69 -0.62 13.32
C PRO A 18 -8.96 0.03 11.96
N LEU A 19 -8.52 -0.58 10.88
CA LEU A 19 -8.71 -0.10 9.52
C LEU A 19 -9.44 -1.16 8.69
N ARG A 20 -10.39 -0.70 7.88
CA ARG A 20 -11.20 -1.56 7.01
C ARG A 20 -10.91 -1.25 5.55
N ARG A 21 -11.05 -2.26 4.67
CA ARG A 21 -11.06 -2.13 3.21
C ARG A 21 -9.90 -1.35 2.58
N VAL A 22 -8.73 -1.34 3.24
CA VAL A 22 -7.55 -0.66 2.70
C VAL A 22 -7.14 -1.33 1.39
N LEU A 23 -7.22 -0.59 0.28
CA LEU A 23 -6.85 -1.09 -1.05
C LEU A 23 -5.34 -1.16 -1.19
N ILE A 24 -4.85 -2.32 -1.60
CA ILE A 24 -3.46 -2.53 -2.03
C ILE A 24 -3.43 -2.40 -3.55
N TYR A 25 -2.93 -1.28 -4.08
CA TYR A 25 -2.97 -0.96 -5.51
C TYR A 25 -1.82 -1.58 -6.32
N ALA A 26 -0.76 -1.98 -5.65
CA ALA A 26 0.38 -2.69 -6.23
C ALA A 26 0.88 -3.76 -5.24
N PRO A 27 1.62 -4.79 -5.68
CA PRO A 27 2.15 -5.81 -4.78
C PRO A 27 2.90 -5.19 -3.62
N THR A 28 2.50 -5.51 -2.39
CA THR A 28 3.01 -4.86 -1.18
C THR A 28 3.42 -5.89 -0.14
N LEU A 29 4.65 -5.77 0.33
CA LEU A 29 5.20 -6.49 1.46
C LEU A 29 5.05 -5.62 2.71
N ILE A 30 4.48 -6.15 3.79
CA ILE A 30 4.37 -5.44 5.07
C ILE A 30 5.19 -6.18 6.12
N TRP A 31 6.13 -5.47 6.74
CA TRP A 31 6.93 -5.95 7.86
C TRP A 31 6.59 -5.18 9.12
N VAL A 32 6.10 -5.90 10.14
CA VAL A 32 5.85 -5.34 11.46
C VAL A 32 7.15 -5.43 12.26
N GLN A 33 7.69 -4.29 12.67
CA GLN A 33 8.95 -4.20 13.43
C GLN A 33 8.72 -4.14 14.93
N GLN A 34 7.55 -3.59 15.36
CA GLN A 34 7.15 -3.52 16.76
C GLN A 34 5.62 -3.56 16.88
N GLY A 35 5.12 -4.27 17.89
CA GLY A 35 3.69 -4.53 18.06
C GLY A 35 3.21 -5.66 17.16
N ARG A 36 1.92 -5.69 16.90
CA ARG A 36 1.26 -6.72 16.08
C ARG A 36 0.31 -6.13 15.07
N LYS A 37 0.25 -6.73 13.89
CA LYS A 37 -0.80 -6.50 12.89
C LYS A 37 -1.71 -7.73 12.86
N GLN A 38 -2.98 -7.56 13.22
CA GLN A 38 -4.00 -8.61 13.09
C GLN A 38 -4.81 -8.37 11.83
N LEU A 39 -4.87 -9.39 10.98
CA LEU A 39 -5.53 -9.35 9.67
C LEU A 39 -6.67 -10.38 9.64
N TRP A 40 -7.82 -9.98 9.12
CA TRP A 40 -8.86 -10.91 8.73
C TRP A 40 -8.60 -11.36 7.30
N TRP A 41 -8.20 -12.63 7.16
CA TRP A 41 -7.93 -13.24 5.87
C TRP A 41 -8.94 -14.38 5.68
N ARG A 42 -9.91 -14.15 4.79
CA ARG A 42 -11.07 -15.02 4.65
C ARG A 42 -11.79 -15.16 6.00
N GLU A 43 -11.94 -16.38 6.52
CA GLU A 43 -12.58 -16.65 7.80
C GLU A 43 -11.57 -16.78 8.97
N GLN A 44 -10.30 -16.59 8.70
CA GLN A 44 -9.23 -16.74 9.68
C GLN A 44 -8.68 -15.41 10.15
N ARG A 45 -8.31 -15.34 11.41
CA ARG A 45 -7.57 -14.22 11.99
C ARG A 45 -6.09 -14.56 12.03
N LEU A 46 -5.33 -13.87 11.23
CA LEU A 46 -3.86 -14.00 11.17
C LEU A 46 -3.21 -12.89 12.00
N SER A 47 -2.06 -13.18 12.58
CA SER A 47 -1.26 -12.24 13.36
C SER A 47 0.15 -12.16 12.82
N PHE A 48 0.65 -10.95 12.62
CA PHE A 48 1.98 -10.66 12.07
C PHE A 48 2.76 -9.81 13.06
N ASP A 49 4.01 -10.18 13.23
CA ASP A 49 5.02 -9.51 14.04
C ASP A 49 6.35 -9.43 13.29
N LYS A 50 7.46 -9.20 14.00
CA LYS A 50 8.80 -9.07 13.39
C LYS A 50 9.32 -10.34 12.72
N GLU A 51 8.75 -11.50 13.02
CA GLU A 51 9.24 -12.80 12.54
C GLU A 51 8.64 -13.17 11.17
N SER A 52 7.61 -12.46 10.72
CA SER A 52 6.90 -12.81 9.48
C SER A 52 6.57 -11.57 8.65
N TRP A 53 6.64 -11.74 7.33
CA TRP A 53 6.17 -10.76 6.37
C TRP A 53 4.77 -11.11 5.88
N LEU A 54 3.94 -10.08 5.76
CA LEU A 54 2.65 -10.14 5.10
C LEU A 54 2.82 -9.73 3.64
N LEU A 55 2.48 -10.62 2.72
CA LEU A 55 2.67 -10.46 1.27
C LEU A 55 1.32 -10.34 0.58
N ILE A 56 1.00 -9.17 0.06
CA ILE A 56 -0.31 -8.89 -0.54
C ILE A 56 -0.17 -8.52 -2.01
N PRO A 57 -0.79 -9.28 -2.92
CA PRO A 57 -0.83 -8.92 -4.32
C PRO A 57 -1.71 -7.69 -4.57
N ALA A 58 -1.55 -7.08 -5.75
CA ALA A 58 -2.37 -5.95 -6.18
C ALA A 58 -3.88 -6.29 -6.18
N GLY A 59 -4.72 -5.29 -6.01
CA GLY A 59 -6.17 -5.40 -6.10
C GLY A 59 -6.87 -5.88 -4.82
N HIS A 60 -6.13 -6.38 -3.83
CA HIS A 60 -6.71 -6.87 -2.57
C HIS A 60 -7.10 -5.73 -1.63
N ARG A 61 -8.12 -5.98 -0.83
CA ARG A 61 -8.56 -5.08 0.24
C ARG A 61 -8.35 -5.74 1.58
N LEU A 62 -7.65 -5.05 2.46
CA LEU A 62 -7.33 -5.54 3.79
C LEU A 62 -8.21 -4.91 4.85
N THR A 63 -8.69 -5.73 5.78
CA THR A 63 -9.26 -5.29 7.05
C THR A 63 -8.35 -5.81 8.16
N PHE A 64 -7.79 -4.90 8.94
CA PHE A 64 -6.79 -5.24 9.93
C PHE A 64 -6.84 -4.30 11.14
N VAL A 65 -6.16 -4.71 12.19
CA VAL A 65 -5.90 -3.88 13.37
C VAL A 65 -4.41 -3.86 13.65
N ASN A 66 -3.82 -2.66 13.72
CA ASN A 66 -2.49 -2.48 14.27
C ASN A 66 -2.61 -2.36 15.79
N GLN A 67 -1.89 -3.18 16.51
CA GLN A 67 -1.87 -3.23 17.98
C GLN A 67 -0.49 -2.83 18.51
N PRO A 68 -0.39 -1.69 19.22
CA PRO A 68 0.82 -1.36 19.94
C PRO A 68 1.15 -2.41 21.00
N GLU A 69 2.43 -2.74 21.13
CA GLU A 69 3.00 -3.46 22.26
C GLU A 69 4.05 -2.58 22.90
N GLN A 70 4.08 -2.53 24.22
CA GLN A 70 4.93 -1.59 24.98
C GLN A 70 4.72 -0.12 24.53
N GLY A 71 3.45 0.24 24.25
CA GLY A 71 3.08 1.60 23.87
C GLY A 71 3.32 1.98 22.42
N THR A 72 3.87 1.09 21.58
CA THR A 72 4.24 1.44 20.20
C THR A 72 3.91 0.32 19.22
N PHE A 73 3.42 0.73 18.05
CA PHE A 73 3.35 -0.08 16.82
C PHE A 73 4.21 0.55 15.75
N ARG A 74 5.03 -0.24 15.07
CA ARG A 74 5.81 0.19 13.89
C ARG A 74 5.73 -0.87 12.81
N SER A 75 5.49 -0.45 11.58
CA SER A 75 5.61 -1.30 10.41
C SER A 75 6.08 -0.53 9.18
N GLN A 76 6.70 -1.24 8.27
CA GLN A 76 7.07 -0.78 6.95
C GLN A 76 6.21 -1.48 5.92
N ALA A 77 5.77 -0.73 4.89
CA ALA A 77 5.10 -1.28 3.72
C ALA A 77 5.93 -0.95 2.49
N LEU A 78 6.53 -1.97 1.89
CA LEU A 78 7.29 -1.90 0.65
C LEU A 78 6.36 -2.25 -0.51
N THR A 79 5.99 -1.25 -1.30
CA THR A 79 5.18 -1.40 -2.51
C THR A 79 6.11 -1.58 -3.71
N LEU A 80 5.95 -2.67 -4.44
CA LEU A 80 6.77 -3.06 -5.57
C LEU A 80 6.12 -2.56 -6.87
N LEU A 81 6.73 -1.57 -7.51
CA LEU A 81 6.19 -0.90 -8.70
C LEU A 81 6.76 -1.50 -10.00
N ALA A 82 7.98 -2.06 -9.97
CA ALA A 82 8.53 -2.82 -11.07
C ALA A 82 8.24 -4.32 -10.88
N PRO A 83 7.79 -5.05 -11.90
CA PRO A 83 7.57 -6.49 -11.80
C PRO A 83 8.89 -7.26 -11.81
N PRO A 84 8.93 -8.50 -11.30
CA PRO A 84 10.04 -9.41 -11.50
C PRO A 84 10.14 -9.85 -12.99
N PRO A 85 11.25 -10.51 -13.38
CA PRO A 85 11.37 -11.12 -14.70
C PRO A 85 10.19 -12.04 -15.02
N ALA A 86 9.65 -11.94 -16.25
CA ALA A 86 8.43 -12.65 -16.63
C ALA A 86 8.54 -14.17 -16.53
N GLU A 87 9.73 -14.71 -16.78
CA GLU A 87 10.05 -16.13 -16.66
C GLU A 87 9.94 -16.68 -15.22
N TRP A 88 9.97 -15.79 -14.22
CA TRP A 88 9.82 -16.18 -12.80
C TRP A 88 8.34 -16.24 -12.35
N LEU A 89 7.42 -15.77 -13.19
CA LEU A 89 5.99 -15.70 -12.88
C LEU A 89 5.19 -16.91 -13.37
N THR A 90 5.78 -17.75 -14.23
CA THR A 90 5.08 -18.85 -14.93
C THR A 90 4.83 -20.09 -14.07
N GLU A 91 5.50 -20.22 -12.91
CA GLU A 91 5.47 -21.45 -12.10
C GLU A 91 4.54 -21.37 -10.87
N SER A 92 4.01 -20.19 -10.56
CA SER A 92 3.20 -20.03 -9.34
C SER A 92 1.71 -20.20 -9.63
N ALA A 93 1.25 -21.43 -9.66
CA ALA A 93 -0.15 -21.69 -9.34
C ALA A 93 -0.42 -21.17 -7.92
N LEU A 94 -1.22 -20.12 -7.79
CA LEU A 94 -1.65 -19.58 -6.50
C LEU A 94 -2.26 -20.70 -5.68
N ASP A 95 -1.57 -21.16 -4.67
CA ASP A 95 -2.23 -21.85 -3.59
C ASP A 95 -2.98 -20.78 -2.78
N LEU A 96 -4.16 -20.40 -3.31
CA LEU A 96 -5.05 -19.41 -2.71
C LEU A 96 -5.47 -19.79 -1.28
N LEU A 97 -5.16 -21.01 -0.84
CA LEU A 97 -5.45 -21.52 0.49
C LEU A 97 -4.37 -21.15 1.50
N LYS A 98 -3.15 -20.88 1.04
CA LYS A 98 -2.06 -20.50 1.96
C LYS A 98 -2.25 -19.10 2.54
N PRO A 99 -1.88 -18.91 3.81
CA PRO A 99 -1.76 -17.57 4.38
C PRO A 99 -0.81 -16.70 3.54
N PRO A 100 -1.09 -15.42 3.35
CA PRO A 100 -0.22 -14.50 2.60
C PRO A 100 1.01 -14.11 3.45
N ALA A 101 1.79 -15.10 3.87
CA ALA A 101 2.85 -14.94 4.86
C ALA A 101 4.07 -15.78 4.52
N ILE A 102 5.27 -15.23 4.79
CA ILE A 102 6.53 -15.97 4.85
C ILE A 102 7.27 -15.65 6.15
N ARG A 103 8.10 -16.56 6.63
CA ARG A 103 9.01 -16.28 7.74
C ARG A 103 10.17 -15.43 7.26
N VAL A 104 10.55 -14.46 8.08
CA VAL A 104 11.74 -13.63 7.82
C VAL A 104 12.98 -14.46 8.18
N ASN A 105 13.96 -14.49 7.28
CA ASN A 105 15.28 -15.02 7.54
C ASN A 105 16.33 -13.91 7.34
N PRO A 106 17.59 -14.10 7.77
CA PRO A 106 18.63 -13.07 7.65
C PRO A 106 18.89 -12.58 6.22
N ALA A 107 18.82 -13.47 5.21
CA ALA A 107 19.01 -13.10 3.81
C ALA A 107 17.89 -12.19 3.30
N LEU A 108 16.63 -12.55 3.58
CA LEU A 108 15.45 -11.71 3.26
C LEU A 108 15.53 -10.34 3.93
N ALA A 109 15.87 -10.29 5.23
CA ALA A 109 16.00 -9.04 5.97
C ALA A 109 17.10 -8.15 5.36
N PHE A 110 18.26 -8.72 5.06
CA PHE A 110 19.37 -8.01 4.42
C PHE A 110 18.97 -7.44 3.05
N CYS A 111 18.35 -8.26 2.19
CA CYS A 111 17.90 -7.81 0.88
C CYS A 111 16.79 -6.74 0.96
N PHE A 112 15.90 -6.84 1.95
CA PHE A 112 14.90 -5.80 2.22
C PHE A 112 15.57 -4.47 2.57
N ASP A 113 16.52 -4.45 3.51
CA ASP A 113 17.24 -3.25 3.90
C ASP A 113 18.01 -2.65 2.73
N LEU A 114 18.62 -3.50 1.90
CA LEU A 114 19.37 -3.08 0.72
C LEU A 114 18.46 -2.36 -0.30
N VAL A 115 17.30 -2.94 -0.65
CA VAL A 115 16.39 -2.34 -1.64
C VAL A 115 15.67 -1.11 -1.10
N THR A 116 15.37 -1.04 0.19
CA THR A 116 14.71 0.12 0.79
C THR A 116 15.63 1.34 0.94
N THR A 117 16.94 1.13 1.00
CA THR A 117 17.94 2.21 1.09
C THR A 117 18.55 2.59 -0.25
N MET A 118 18.31 1.83 -1.32
CA MET A 118 18.97 2.07 -2.62
C MET A 118 18.65 3.43 -3.26
N ALA A 119 17.45 3.99 -3.01
CA ALA A 119 17.06 5.30 -3.53
C ALA A 119 17.86 6.43 -2.85
N ASP A 120 18.12 6.31 -1.54
CA ASP A 120 18.87 7.30 -0.75
C ASP A 120 20.35 7.32 -1.13
N ARG A 121 20.84 6.23 -1.74
CA ARG A 121 22.24 6.10 -2.18
C ARG A 121 22.49 6.63 -3.61
N GLN A 122 21.49 7.21 -4.26
CA GLN A 122 21.61 7.80 -5.61
C GLN A 122 22.17 6.83 -6.66
N LEU A 123 21.86 5.54 -6.53
CA LEU A 123 22.29 4.53 -7.50
C LEU A 123 21.62 4.77 -8.85
N CYS A 124 22.33 4.45 -9.94
CA CYS A 124 21.73 4.49 -11.27
C CYS A 124 20.61 3.45 -11.40
N GLU A 125 19.67 3.69 -12.31
CA GLU A 125 18.50 2.82 -12.51
C GLU A 125 18.86 1.36 -12.77
N ALA A 126 19.93 1.13 -13.55
CA ALA A 126 20.42 -0.23 -13.83
C ALA A 126 20.87 -0.97 -12.55
N ALA A 127 21.56 -0.27 -11.64
CA ALA A 127 21.99 -0.85 -10.36
C ALA A 127 20.78 -1.12 -9.46
N GLN A 128 19.83 -0.18 -9.35
CA GLN A 128 18.61 -0.35 -8.59
C GLN A 128 17.79 -1.56 -9.09
N THR A 129 17.67 -1.71 -10.42
CA THR A 129 16.97 -2.86 -11.04
C THR A 129 17.63 -4.19 -10.68
N ARG A 130 18.97 -4.26 -10.69
CA ARG A 130 19.71 -5.47 -10.32
C ARG A 130 19.53 -5.85 -8.85
N LEU A 131 19.56 -4.85 -7.96
CA LEU A 131 19.31 -5.07 -6.54
C LEU A 131 17.90 -5.58 -6.29
N LEU A 132 16.91 -4.99 -6.96
CA LEU A 132 15.52 -5.44 -6.86
C LEU A 132 15.34 -6.86 -7.42
N GLN A 133 16.01 -7.23 -8.51
CA GLN A 133 16.01 -8.59 -9.02
C GLN A 133 16.64 -9.59 -8.01
N GLY A 134 17.72 -9.22 -7.33
CA GLY A 134 18.30 -10.03 -6.25
C GLY A 134 17.30 -10.26 -5.12
N PHE A 135 16.58 -9.23 -4.70
CA PHE A 135 15.52 -9.35 -3.71
C PHE A 135 14.38 -10.28 -4.16
N TYR A 136 13.97 -10.19 -5.42
CA TYR A 136 12.97 -11.11 -5.99
C TYR A 136 13.47 -12.56 -6.03
N GLY A 137 14.78 -12.78 -6.26
CA GLY A 137 15.40 -14.10 -6.17
C GLY A 137 15.22 -14.70 -4.77
N GLU A 138 15.58 -13.97 -3.72
CA GLU A 138 15.40 -14.41 -2.34
C GLU A 138 13.92 -14.64 -1.98
N LEU A 139 13.01 -13.78 -2.45
CA LEU A 139 11.58 -13.99 -2.27
C LEU A 139 11.08 -15.26 -2.97
N ARG A 140 11.61 -15.58 -4.14
CA ARG A 140 11.26 -16.79 -4.90
C ARG A 140 11.70 -18.04 -4.14
N GLU A 141 12.93 -18.09 -3.68
CA GLU A 141 13.47 -19.21 -2.88
C GLU A 141 12.68 -19.42 -1.58
N ALA A 142 12.24 -18.32 -0.95
CA ALA A 142 11.38 -18.36 0.24
C ALA A 142 9.91 -18.69 -0.06
N GLY A 143 9.53 -18.90 -1.33
CA GLY A 143 8.14 -19.17 -1.73
C GLY A 143 7.20 -17.94 -1.66
N GLY A 144 7.75 -16.74 -1.50
CA GLY A 144 6.97 -15.51 -1.34
C GLY A 144 6.65 -14.78 -2.64
N LEU A 145 7.43 -15.00 -3.71
CA LEU A 145 7.28 -14.24 -4.96
C LEU A 145 5.90 -14.43 -5.58
N GLY A 146 5.41 -15.66 -5.67
CA GLY A 146 4.09 -15.97 -6.21
C GLY A 146 2.92 -15.45 -5.38
N LEU A 147 3.11 -15.22 -4.07
CA LEU A 147 2.10 -14.58 -3.21
C LEU A 147 1.94 -13.10 -3.55
N LEU A 148 3.03 -12.41 -3.95
CA LEU A 148 3.02 -11.00 -4.36
C LEU A 148 2.60 -10.84 -5.83
N PHE A 149 3.07 -11.72 -6.70
CA PHE A 149 2.89 -11.66 -8.14
C PHE A 149 2.24 -12.96 -8.63
N PRO A 150 0.93 -13.14 -8.39
CA PRO A 150 0.21 -14.28 -8.91
C PRO A 150 0.23 -14.28 -10.45
N ALA A 151 0.21 -15.47 -11.07
CA ALA A 151 0.24 -15.63 -12.53
C ALA A 151 -1.00 -15.08 -13.27
N THR A 152 -1.89 -14.41 -12.57
CA THR A 152 -3.07 -13.77 -13.12
C THR A 152 -2.74 -12.41 -13.74
N THR A 153 -3.27 -12.15 -14.92
CA THR A 153 -3.14 -10.86 -15.60
C THR A 153 -3.79 -9.75 -14.75
N MET A 154 -3.07 -8.65 -14.53
CA MET A 154 -3.65 -7.49 -13.86
C MET A 154 -4.93 -7.01 -14.54
N THR A 155 -5.99 -6.85 -13.78
CA THR A 155 -7.25 -6.29 -14.25
C THR A 155 -7.08 -4.83 -14.70
N LEU A 156 -8.02 -4.31 -15.49
CA LEU A 156 -7.99 -2.91 -15.89
C LEU A 156 -8.10 -1.97 -14.67
N GLY A 157 -8.92 -2.34 -13.67
CA GLY A 157 -9.07 -1.59 -12.43
C GLY A 157 -7.78 -1.52 -11.61
N GLU A 158 -6.98 -2.59 -11.57
CA GLU A 158 -5.66 -2.59 -10.92
C GLU A 158 -4.63 -1.74 -11.67
N ARG A 159 -4.59 -1.85 -12.98
CA ARG A 159 -3.75 -0.99 -13.83
C ARG A 159 -4.11 0.49 -13.67
N LEU A 160 -5.41 0.78 -13.63
CA LEU A 160 -5.93 2.13 -13.39
C LEU A 160 -5.53 2.64 -12.00
N ALA A 161 -5.71 1.84 -10.94
CA ALA A 161 -5.32 2.22 -9.58
C ALA A 161 -3.83 2.53 -9.49
N ARG A 162 -2.99 1.72 -10.11
CA ARG A 162 -1.54 1.95 -10.20
C ARG A 162 -1.21 3.25 -10.93
N TYR A 163 -1.85 3.52 -12.06
CA TYR A 163 -1.67 4.77 -12.80
C TYR A 163 -2.03 6.00 -11.95
N LEU A 164 -3.19 5.97 -11.31
CA LEU A 164 -3.69 7.07 -10.49
C LEU A 164 -2.87 7.27 -9.21
N SER A 165 -2.18 6.24 -8.72
CA SER A 165 -1.39 6.31 -7.47
C SER A 165 -0.08 7.08 -7.61
N VAL A 166 0.36 7.39 -8.83
CA VAL A 166 1.56 8.21 -9.07
C VAL A 166 1.33 9.65 -8.58
N GLU A 167 0.16 10.22 -8.88
CA GLU A 167 -0.24 11.58 -8.47
C GLU A 167 -1.70 11.60 -8.00
N PRO A 168 -2.02 11.06 -6.83
CA PRO A 168 -3.41 10.86 -6.39
C PRO A 168 -4.24 12.13 -6.30
N GLY A 169 -3.60 13.27 -5.97
CA GLY A 169 -4.25 14.57 -5.83
C GLY A 169 -4.57 15.28 -7.14
N LEU A 170 -4.02 14.81 -8.27
CA LEU A 170 -4.23 15.46 -9.56
C LEU A 170 -5.70 15.37 -10.00
N ASP A 171 -6.15 16.37 -10.78
CA ASP A 171 -7.46 16.32 -11.45
C ASP A 171 -7.43 15.33 -12.64
N HIS A 172 -7.64 14.04 -12.33
CA HIS A 172 -7.68 12.97 -13.31
C HIS A 172 -9.00 13.00 -14.09
N ARG A 173 -8.97 13.56 -15.29
CA ARG A 173 -10.12 13.55 -16.20
C ARG A 173 -10.23 12.19 -16.90
N LEU A 174 -11.46 11.67 -16.96
CA LEU A 174 -11.73 10.35 -17.53
C LEU A 174 -11.24 10.23 -19.00
N GLU A 175 -11.37 11.32 -19.76
CA GLU A 175 -10.94 11.41 -21.16
C GLU A 175 -9.42 11.23 -21.29
N THR A 176 -8.65 11.98 -20.51
CA THR A 176 -7.18 11.93 -20.48
C THR A 176 -6.69 10.54 -20.08
N VAL A 177 -7.31 9.96 -19.06
CA VAL A 177 -6.98 8.61 -18.60
C VAL A 177 -7.34 7.55 -19.63
N ALA A 178 -8.49 7.66 -20.29
CA ALA A 178 -8.88 6.73 -21.37
C ALA A 178 -7.88 6.76 -22.51
N THR A 179 -7.41 7.94 -22.92
CA THR A 179 -6.36 8.10 -23.95
C THR A 179 -5.05 7.42 -23.53
N HIS A 180 -4.62 7.58 -22.25
CA HIS A 180 -3.43 6.90 -21.74
C HIS A 180 -3.52 5.37 -21.87
N PHE A 181 -4.70 4.80 -21.69
CA PHE A 181 -4.95 3.36 -21.86
C PHE A 181 -5.27 2.95 -23.30
N ALA A 182 -5.09 3.83 -24.29
CA ALA A 182 -5.43 3.62 -25.69
C ALA A 182 -6.89 3.16 -25.87
N MET A 183 -7.82 3.75 -25.10
CA MET A 183 -9.25 3.43 -25.11
C MET A 183 -10.10 4.68 -25.33
N SER A 184 -11.31 4.50 -25.88
CA SER A 184 -12.33 5.52 -25.78
C SER A 184 -12.89 5.57 -24.35
N ARG A 185 -13.44 6.74 -23.94
CA ARG A 185 -14.15 6.91 -22.67
C ARG A 185 -15.19 5.81 -22.44
N ALA A 186 -16.01 5.54 -23.43
CA ALA A 186 -17.07 4.51 -23.36
C ALA A 186 -16.48 3.10 -23.13
N SER A 187 -15.39 2.77 -23.83
CA SER A 187 -14.70 1.49 -23.66
C SER A 187 -14.10 1.32 -22.27
N LEU A 188 -13.45 2.37 -21.72
CA LEU A 188 -12.89 2.35 -20.37
C LEU A 188 -14.00 2.13 -19.32
N VAL A 189 -15.09 2.90 -19.40
CA VAL A 189 -16.24 2.77 -18.48
C VAL A 189 -16.86 1.38 -18.54
N ARG A 190 -17.13 0.85 -19.76
CA ARG A 190 -17.72 -0.48 -19.96
C ARG A 190 -16.82 -1.59 -19.39
N LYS A 191 -15.51 -1.55 -19.67
CA LYS A 191 -14.57 -2.57 -19.17
C LYS A 191 -14.44 -2.52 -17.64
N LEU A 192 -14.37 -1.34 -17.03
CA LEU A 192 -14.38 -1.20 -15.57
C LEU A 192 -15.69 -1.72 -14.96
N ALA A 193 -16.84 -1.43 -15.59
CA ALA A 193 -18.13 -1.94 -15.15
C ALA A 193 -18.22 -3.46 -15.22
N ALA A 194 -17.60 -4.10 -16.22
CA ALA A 194 -17.50 -5.56 -16.32
C ALA A 194 -16.68 -6.17 -15.17
N GLU A 195 -15.75 -5.41 -14.55
CA GLU A 195 -15.02 -5.77 -13.35
C GLU A 195 -15.76 -5.37 -12.05
N GLY A 196 -17.02 -4.88 -12.14
CA GLY A 196 -17.80 -4.40 -10.99
C GLY A 196 -17.25 -3.10 -10.39
N ARG A 197 -16.51 -2.29 -11.15
CA ARG A 197 -15.85 -1.05 -10.69
C ARG A 197 -16.26 0.14 -11.54
N SER A 198 -16.14 1.33 -10.99
CA SER A 198 -16.21 2.59 -11.74
C SER A 198 -14.91 3.38 -11.60
N PHE A 199 -14.60 4.22 -12.56
CA PHE A 199 -13.47 5.14 -12.53
C PHE A 199 -13.43 5.96 -11.22
N ARG A 200 -14.59 6.52 -10.83
CA ARG A 200 -14.73 7.34 -9.62
C ARG A 200 -14.45 6.55 -8.34
N GLN A 201 -14.88 5.28 -8.28
CA GLN A 201 -14.59 4.40 -7.13
C GLN A 201 -13.08 4.14 -7.02
N VAL A 202 -12.41 3.81 -8.13
CA VAL A 202 -10.96 3.56 -8.14
C VAL A 202 -10.19 4.81 -7.72
N LEU A 203 -10.51 5.98 -8.31
CA LEU A 203 -9.88 7.25 -7.95
C LEU A 203 -10.07 7.60 -6.47
N THR A 204 -11.29 7.45 -5.95
CA THR A 204 -11.59 7.69 -4.54
C THR A 204 -10.74 6.80 -3.62
N GLN A 205 -10.63 5.51 -3.93
CA GLN A 205 -9.87 4.54 -3.13
C GLN A 205 -8.37 4.86 -3.14
N VAL A 206 -7.81 5.23 -4.29
CA VAL A 206 -6.41 5.63 -4.42
C VAL A 206 -6.14 6.90 -3.60
N ARG A 207 -6.99 7.92 -3.71
CA ARG A 207 -6.90 9.17 -2.94
C ARG A 207 -6.98 8.93 -1.43
N LEU A 208 -7.89 8.08 -0.99
CA LEU A 208 -8.04 7.75 0.43
C LEU A 208 -6.87 6.91 0.96
N GLY A 209 -6.33 5.98 0.14
CA GLY A 209 -5.11 5.25 0.48
C GLY A 209 -3.91 6.18 0.69
N HIS A 210 -3.73 7.17 -0.21
CA HIS A 210 -2.71 8.21 -0.06
C HIS A 210 -2.91 9.06 1.19
N ALA A 211 -4.16 9.35 1.55
CA ALA A 211 -4.48 10.10 2.76
C ALA A 211 -3.99 9.41 4.04
N LEU A 212 -3.99 8.06 4.12
CA LEU A 212 -3.42 7.34 5.25
C LEU A 212 -1.92 7.63 5.40
N THR A 213 -1.19 7.67 4.29
CA THR A 213 0.25 7.98 4.27
C THR A 213 0.51 9.43 4.72
N LEU A 214 -0.24 10.40 4.20
CA LEU A 214 -0.07 11.81 4.58
C LEU A 214 -0.37 12.05 6.08
N LEU A 215 -1.42 11.42 6.61
CA LEU A 215 -1.73 11.49 8.04
C LEU A 215 -0.63 10.85 8.91
N GLN A 216 0.02 9.77 8.45
CA GLN A 216 1.19 9.19 9.12
C GLN A 216 2.39 10.13 9.12
N GLN A 217 2.56 10.91 8.05
CA GLN A 217 3.61 11.93 7.93
C GLN A 217 3.34 13.20 8.78
N GLY A 218 2.18 13.25 9.46
CA GLY A 218 1.81 14.34 10.34
C GLY A 218 1.03 15.49 9.69
N PHE A 219 0.62 15.34 8.44
CA PHE A 219 -0.29 16.31 7.80
C PHE A 219 -1.61 16.35 8.58
N ASN A 220 -2.14 17.56 8.80
CA ASN A 220 -3.46 17.69 9.40
C ASN A 220 -4.57 17.29 8.41
N PRO A 221 -5.81 17.02 8.88
CA PRO A 221 -6.89 16.57 8.01
C PRO A 221 -7.25 17.52 6.87
N LEU A 222 -7.11 18.83 7.06
CA LEU A 222 -7.37 19.83 6.02
C LEU A 222 -6.31 19.77 4.92
N GLN A 223 -5.03 19.79 5.29
CA GLN A 223 -3.90 19.67 4.36
C GLN A 223 -4.00 18.34 3.58
N THR A 224 -4.32 17.25 4.29
CA THR A 224 -4.51 15.93 3.68
C THR A 224 -5.64 15.93 2.66
N ALA A 225 -6.80 16.54 2.98
CA ALA A 225 -7.92 16.63 2.04
C ALA A 225 -7.50 17.33 0.74
N LEU A 226 -6.87 18.49 0.85
CA LEU A 226 -6.41 19.27 -0.32
C LEU A 226 -5.37 18.50 -1.12
N ALA A 227 -4.36 17.92 -0.48
CA ALA A 227 -3.32 17.13 -1.14
C ALA A 227 -3.88 15.87 -1.85
N CYS A 228 -5.00 15.33 -1.38
CA CYS A 228 -5.72 14.23 -2.03
C CYS A 228 -6.75 14.70 -3.08
N GLY A 229 -6.79 15.99 -3.43
CA GLY A 229 -7.68 16.53 -4.45
C GLY A 229 -9.15 16.59 -4.03
N TYR A 230 -9.41 16.88 -2.75
CA TYR A 230 -10.75 17.17 -2.23
C TYR A 230 -10.92 18.65 -1.95
N ASP A 231 -11.89 19.29 -2.61
CA ASP A 231 -12.24 20.69 -2.39
C ASP A 231 -13.02 20.90 -1.07
N SER A 232 -13.62 19.83 -0.53
CA SER A 232 -14.43 19.86 0.69
C SER A 232 -13.86 18.94 1.78
N PRO A 233 -13.29 19.50 2.86
CA PRO A 233 -12.82 18.71 4.01
C PRO A 233 -13.90 17.83 4.64
N GLY A 234 -15.15 18.31 4.66
CA GLY A 234 -16.28 17.54 5.17
C GLY A 234 -16.60 16.30 4.34
N ARG A 235 -16.59 16.44 3.00
CA ARG A 235 -16.75 15.30 2.08
C ARG A 235 -15.60 14.31 2.20
N PHE A 236 -14.37 14.79 2.31
CA PHE A 236 -13.20 13.96 2.56
C PHE A 236 -13.35 13.15 3.85
N ALA A 237 -13.67 13.81 4.98
CA ALA A 237 -13.82 13.13 6.27
C ALA A 237 -14.95 12.09 6.26
N ALA A 238 -16.07 12.37 5.61
CA ALA A 238 -17.16 11.42 5.45
C ALA A 238 -16.74 10.19 4.64
N ARG A 239 -16.07 10.37 3.48
CA ARG A 239 -15.59 9.30 2.63
C ARG A 239 -14.48 8.47 3.30
N PHE A 240 -13.56 9.11 4.01
CA PHE A 240 -12.52 8.44 4.77
C PHE A 240 -13.11 7.54 5.87
N LYS A 241 -14.11 8.06 6.62
CA LYS A 241 -14.82 7.28 7.65
C LYS A 241 -15.60 6.11 7.05
N GLU A 242 -16.29 6.32 5.94
CA GLU A 242 -17.03 5.28 5.21
C GLU A 242 -16.09 4.14 4.77
N GLU A 243 -14.92 4.47 4.24
CA GLU A 243 -13.95 3.48 3.73
C GLU A 243 -13.21 2.77 4.86
N PHE A 244 -12.68 3.50 5.84
CA PHE A 244 -11.76 2.95 6.83
C PHE A 244 -12.37 2.71 8.21
N GLY A 245 -13.58 3.22 8.50
CA GLY A 245 -14.26 3.08 9.78
C GLY A 245 -13.88 4.12 10.84
N LEU A 246 -12.88 4.97 10.57
CA LEU A 246 -12.41 6.06 11.44
C LEU A 246 -12.42 7.37 10.68
N THR A 247 -12.65 8.49 11.37
CA THR A 247 -12.41 9.82 10.77
C THR A 247 -10.91 10.08 10.63
N PRO A 248 -10.47 10.99 9.72
CA PRO A 248 -9.06 11.38 9.60
C PRO A 248 -8.46 11.85 10.92
N TYR A 249 -9.22 12.60 11.70
CA TYR A 249 -8.81 13.09 13.02
C TYR A 249 -8.66 11.95 14.04
N GLN A 250 -9.59 11.00 14.08
CA GLN A 250 -9.49 9.82 14.93
C GLN A 250 -8.26 8.99 14.57
N TYR A 251 -8.00 8.78 13.28
CA TYR A 251 -6.81 8.07 12.81
C TYR A 251 -5.52 8.79 13.23
N LEU A 252 -5.42 10.10 12.98
CA LEU A 252 -4.25 10.91 13.35
C LEU A 252 -3.92 10.81 14.85
N ARG A 253 -4.94 10.81 15.72
CA ARG A 253 -4.76 10.62 17.18
C ARG A 253 -4.22 9.24 17.56
N THR A 254 -4.36 8.24 16.72
CA THR A 254 -3.73 6.92 16.95
C THR A 254 -2.27 6.91 16.55
N CYS A 255 -1.86 7.80 15.65
CA CYS A 255 -0.48 7.88 15.18
C CYS A 255 0.43 8.67 16.12
N HIS A 256 -0.02 9.84 16.61
CA HIS A 256 0.87 10.84 17.23
C HIS A 256 0.45 11.34 18.61
N GLY A 257 -0.55 10.76 19.24
CA GLY A 257 -1.11 11.32 20.48
C GLY A 257 -1.89 12.63 20.23
N SER A 258 -2.36 13.26 21.32
CA SER A 258 -3.05 14.54 21.20
C SER A 258 -2.05 15.67 20.91
N PRO A 259 -2.33 16.62 20.00
CA PRO A 259 -1.47 17.78 19.72
C PRO A 259 -1.09 18.58 20.97
N ALA A 260 -1.89 18.50 22.04
CA ALA A 260 -1.61 19.15 23.31
C ALA A 260 -0.36 18.62 24.03
N ALA A 261 0.13 17.42 23.71
CA ALA A 261 1.32 16.85 24.35
C ALA A 261 2.65 17.37 23.75
N ARG A 262 2.64 17.95 22.55
CA ARG A 262 3.86 18.47 21.90
C ARG A 262 4.30 19.84 22.36
N GLN A 263 3.48 20.59 23.11
CA GLN A 263 3.83 21.92 23.61
C GLN A 263 4.59 21.92 24.95
N VAL A 264 4.77 20.76 25.61
CA VAL A 264 5.41 20.67 26.94
C VAL A 264 6.90 20.28 26.86
N GLU A 265 7.38 19.72 25.74
CA GLU A 265 8.79 19.29 25.60
C GLU A 265 9.71 20.35 24.93
N GLY A 266 9.23 21.56 24.73
CA GLY A 266 9.97 22.69 24.10
C GLY A 266 10.12 23.91 25.01
N ARG A 267 10.37 23.69 26.35
CA ARG A 267 10.82 24.78 27.25
C ARG A 267 12.02 24.37 28.07
#